data_e5814edb7157218655f3868f4b440ebf
#
_entry.id   e5814edb7157218655f3868f4b440ebf
#
_cell.length_a   1.000
_cell.length_b   1.000
_cell.length_c   1.000
_cell.angle_alpha   90.00
_cell.angle_beta   90.00
_cell.angle_gamma   90.00
#
_symmetry.space_group_name_H-M   'P 1'
#
loop_
_entity.id
_entity.type
_entity.pdbx_description
1 polymer ?
#
loop_
_entity_poly.entity_id
_entity_poly.type
_entity_poly.pdbx_seq_one_letter_code
_entity_poly.pdbx_strand_id
1 'polypeptide(L)'
;MAKMARIGVLGLGNWGTALALVWCKDGHNVLGWTVEQEVYESVMSSQENEKYLPGYKIPGMDCTMEITDVTEYCEILVLALPSSVILEVVDLLIPNLRPSHLLVDLAKGVAPSSEGGSGMISDAIERRLADAGMSNQVVVMTGPTIAPEVARGVITNALVACHDTVVAKRVAERLSTDSLILTPAGDPIGAELWGAYKNCVALACGLVDGLKETIGGDNLKAAMVLSGYSEGLVLLGEMGADPKTGFGPAGIGDLYVTATSPRSRNRTLGEMLGSGMNLEEALEEMHMVAEGVRATRMFLDRSERMGHRTPFLSTLGSLLDGEIEVEYAVRRMAGSYEPR
;
A
#
# COMPACT_ATOMS: atom_id res chain seq x y z
N MET A 1 -11.75 -1.27 -28.08
CA MET A 1 -11.80 -0.02 -27.34
C MET A 1 -12.33 -0.32 -25.96
N ALA A 2 -11.55 -0.13 -24.89
CA ALA A 2 -12.04 -0.24 -23.52
C ALA A 2 -13.21 0.73 -23.34
N LYS A 3 -14.27 0.27 -22.67
CA LYS A 3 -15.44 1.12 -22.43
C LYS A 3 -15.07 2.20 -21.45
N MET A 4 -15.22 3.47 -21.81
CA MET A 4 -15.01 4.66 -20.97
C MET A 4 -15.73 4.46 -19.61
N ALA A 5 -15.02 4.59 -18.52
CA ALA A 5 -15.55 4.45 -17.15
C ALA A 5 -15.69 5.81 -16.47
N ARG A 6 -16.63 5.89 -15.54
CA ARG A 6 -16.76 7.00 -14.59
C ARG A 6 -16.11 6.58 -13.27
N ILE A 7 -14.98 7.19 -12.96
CA ILE A 7 -14.10 6.81 -11.85
C ILE A 7 -14.10 7.93 -10.82
N GLY A 8 -14.47 7.60 -9.58
CA GLY A 8 -14.31 8.49 -8.43
C GLY A 8 -13.01 8.19 -7.71
N VAL A 9 -12.14 9.16 -7.55
CA VAL A 9 -10.91 9.01 -6.77
C VAL A 9 -11.08 9.74 -5.45
N LEU A 10 -11.26 8.98 -4.37
CA LEU A 10 -11.42 9.52 -3.03
C LEU A 10 -10.04 9.63 -2.36
N GLY A 11 -9.59 10.87 -2.19
CA GLY A 11 -8.25 11.19 -1.70
C GLY A 11 -7.27 11.54 -2.83
N LEU A 12 -7.00 12.83 -2.96
CA LEU A 12 -6.07 13.37 -3.95
C LEU A 12 -4.66 13.59 -3.36
N GLY A 13 -4.16 12.59 -2.62
CA GLY A 13 -2.74 12.50 -2.27
C GLY A 13 -1.87 12.15 -3.49
N ASN A 14 -0.57 11.92 -3.30
CA ASN A 14 0.36 11.59 -4.40
C ASN A 14 -0.16 10.43 -5.27
N TRP A 15 -0.62 9.33 -4.65
CA TRP A 15 -1.01 8.15 -5.37
C TRP A 15 -2.37 8.30 -6.07
N GLY A 16 -3.37 8.82 -5.39
CA GLY A 16 -4.68 9.09 -6.00
C GLY A 16 -4.58 10.06 -7.18
N THR A 17 -3.78 11.12 -7.04
CA THR A 17 -3.52 12.08 -8.12
C THR A 17 -2.82 11.45 -9.33
N ALA A 18 -1.82 10.58 -9.09
CA ALA A 18 -1.11 9.89 -10.18
C ALA A 18 -2.04 8.94 -10.96
N LEU A 19 -2.91 8.21 -10.28
CA LEU A 19 -3.91 7.35 -10.91
C LEU A 19 -4.95 8.15 -11.70
N ALA A 20 -5.47 9.22 -11.10
CA ALA A 20 -6.40 10.13 -11.78
C ALA A 20 -5.80 10.64 -13.09
N LEU A 21 -4.54 11.07 -13.07
CA LEU A 21 -3.82 11.52 -14.26
C LEU A 21 -3.74 10.44 -15.35
N VAL A 22 -3.38 9.20 -14.99
CA VAL A 22 -3.26 8.10 -15.95
C VAL A 22 -4.61 7.80 -16.58
N TRP A 23 -5.67 7.72 -15.78
CA TRP A 23 -7.03 7.43 -16.29
C TRP A 23 -7.62 8.58 -17.10
N CYS A 24 -7.37 9.85 -16.74
CA CYS A 24 -7.76 10.98 -17.58
C CYS A 24 -7.06 10.94 -18.94
N LYS A 25 -5.76 10.63 -18.99
CA LYS A 25 -5.00 10.48 -20.24
C LYS A 25 -5.50 9.32 -21.10
N ASP A 26 -6.02 8.26 -20.48
CA ASP A 26 -6.61 7.12 -21.19
C ASP A 26 -8.06 7.36 -21.64
N GLY A 27 -8.62 8.53 -21.35
CA GLY A 27 -9.94 8.96 -21.78
C GLY A 27 -11.09 8.58 -20.88
N HIS A 28 -10.82 8.18 -19.62
CA HIS A 28 -11.85 7.98 -18.63
C HIS A 28 -12.37 9.31 -18.05
N ASN A 29 -13.62 9.32 -17.59
CA ASN A 29 -14.19 10.44 -16.84
C ASN A 29 -13.81 10.29 -15.36
N VAL A 30 -12.94 11.14 -14.86
CA VAL A 30 -12.47 11.08 -13.46
C VAL A 30 -13.00 12.25 -12.66
N LEU A 31 -13.60 11.94 -11.52
CA LEU A 31 -13.99 12.90 -10.50
C LEU A 31 -13.16 12.68 -9.24
N GLY A 32 -12.31 13.63 -8.90
CA GLY A 32 -11.51 13.61 -7.68
C GLY A 32 -12.30 14.17 -6.49
N TRP A 33 -12.19 13.53 -5.34
CA TRP A 33 -12.72 14.05 -4.08
C TRP A 33 -11.58 14.34 -3.10
N THR A 34 -11.66 15.51 -2.46
CA THR A 34 -10.71 15.93 -1.43
C THR A 34 -11.42 16.72 -0.34
N VAL A 35 -10.89 16.66 0.88
CA VAL A 35 -11.33 17.53 2.00
C VAL A 35 -10.45 18.79 2.10
N GLU A 36 -9.41 18.90 1.28
CA GLU A 36 -8.44 19.97 1.34
C GLU A 36 -8.79 21.07 0.33
N GLN A 37 -9.20 22.25 0.83
CA GLN A 37 -9.59 23.40 0.01
C GLN A 37 -8.49 23.80 -1.00
N GLU A 38 -7.22 23.81 -0.57
CA GLU A 38 -6.08 24.16 -1.43
C GLU A 38 -5.90 23.20 -2.60
N VAL A 39 -6.13 21.89 -2.37
CA VAL A 39 -6.06 20.86 -3.42
C VAL A 39 -7.20 21.05 -4.42
N TYR A 40 -8.42 21.26 -3.91
CA TYR A 40 -9.59 21.54 -4.74
C TYR A 40 -9.37 22.75 -5.64
N GLU A 41 -8.96 23.88 -5.07
CA GLU A 41 -8.70 25.12 -5.82
C GLU A 41 -7.59 24.97 -6.86
N SER A 42 -6.48 24.29 -6.50
CA SER A 42 -5.38 24.02 -7.41
C SER A 42 -5.83 23.19 -8.62
N VAL A 43 -6.55 22.10 -8.38
CA VAL A 43 -7.05 21.24 -9.46
C VAL A 43 -8.04 21.99 -10.36
N MET A 44 -8.99 22.69 -9.79
CA MET A 44 -10.04 23.39 -10.56
C MET A 44 -9.50 24.58 -11.35
N SER A 45 -8.53 25.32 -10.82
CA SER A 45 -7.99 26.52 -11.49
C SER A 45 -6.88 26.21 -12.47
N SER A 46 -5.99 25.27 -12.16
CA SER A 46 -4.78 25.00 -12.92
C SER A 46 -4.70 23.62 -13.57
N GLN A 47 -5.67 22.72 -13.30
CA GLN A 47 -5.63 21.30 -13.66
C GLN A 47 -4.35 20.61 -13.17
N GLU A 48 -3.91 20.96 -11.95
CA GLU A 48 -2.71 20.41 -11.33
C GLU A 48 -2.93 20.29 -9.82
N ASN A 49 -2.38 19.26 -9.21
CA ASN A 49 -2.30 19.15 -7.75
C ASN A 49 -0.89 19.59 -7.30
N GLU A 50 -0.72 20.88 -7.09
CA GLU A 50 0.58 21.50 -6.76
C GLU A 50 1.13 21.02 -5.42
N LYS A 51 0.26 20.61 -4.48
CA LYS A 51 0.67 20.12 -3.16
C LYS A 51 1.28 18.73 -3.21
N TYR A 52 0.64 17.80 -3.90
CA TYR A 52 0.98 16.38 -3.83
C TYR A 52 1.69 15.83 -5.06
N LEU A 53 1.48 16.43 -6.23
CA LEU A 53 2.10 15.99 -7.48
C LEU A 53 2.42 17.18 -8.39
N PRO A 54 3.29 18.11 -7.94
CA PRO A 54 3.62 19.30 -8.69
C PRO A 54 4.29 18.99 -10.03
N GLY A 55 3.99 19.82 -11.05
CA GLY A 55 4.54 19.68 -12.39
C GLY A 55 3.78 18.71 -13.32
N TYR A 56 2.66 18.15 -12.86
CA TYR A 56 1.86 17.23 -13.66
C TYR A 56 0.44 17.78 -13.87
N LYS A 57 0.11 18.13 -15.11
CA LYS A 57 -1.24 18.53 -15.48
C LYS A 57 -2.15 17.30 -15.62
N ILE A 58 -3.38 17.41 -15.09
CA ILE A 58 -4.41 16.36 -15.11
C ILE A 58 -5.58 16.84 -15.98
N PRO A 59 -5.43 16.80 -17.31
CA PRO A 59 -6.40 17.40 -18.22
C PRO A 59 -7.76 16.70 -18.13
N GLY A 60 -8.82 17.49 -17.91
CA GLY A 60 -10.20 16.99 -17.90
C GLY A 60 -10.61 16.29 -16.62
N MET A 61 -9.83 16.37 -15.53
CA MET A 61 -10.27 15.92 -14.21
C MET A 61 -11.18 16.99 -13.59
N ASP A 62 -12.38 16.57 -13.19
CA ASP A 62 -13.22 17.35 -12.29
C ASP A 62 -12.87 17.05 -10.84
N CYS A 63 -13.13 18.00 -9.93
CA CYS A 63 -12.88 17.86 -8.50
C CYS A 63 -14.07 18.34 -7.69
N THR A 64 -14.35 17.68 -6.57
CA THR A 64 -15.39 18.05 -5.63
C THR A 64 -14.92 17.90 -4.19
N MET A 65 -15.55 18.64 -3.29
CA MET A 65 -15.44 18.46 -1.85
C MET A 65 -16.67 17.74 -1.26
N GLU A 66 -17.71 17.53 -2.07
CA GLU A 66 -18.93 16.84 -1.68
C GLU A 66 -18.86 15.36 -2.05
N ILE A 67 -18.86 14.49 -1.04
CA ILE A 67 -18.70 13.04 -1.25
C ILE A 67 -19.88 12.42 -2.01
N THR A 68 -21.06 13.01 -1.91
CA THR A 68 -22.27 12.57 -2.61
C THR A 68 -22.16 12.68 -4.12
N ASP A 69 -21.45 13.70 -4.63
CA ASP A 69 -21.24 13.87 -6.08
C ASP A 69 -20.54 12.64 -6.66
N VAL A 70 -19.58 12.07 -5.89
CA VAL A 70 -18.83 10.89 -6.34
C VAL A 70 -19.73 9.66 -6.46
N THR A 71 -20.60 9.42 -5.48
CA THR A 71 -21.53 8.28 -5.51
C THR A 71 -22.64 8.45 -6.56
N GLU A 72 -23.05 9.68 -6.84
CA GLU A 72 -24.07 9.96 -7.87
C GLU A 72 -23.52 9.79 -9.28
N TYR A 73 -22.30 10.25 -9.52
CA TYR A 73 -21.71 10.29 -10.86
C TYR A 73 -20.93 9.03 -11.23
N CYS A 74 -20.13 8.48 -10.29
CA CYS A 74 -19.16 7.44 -10.60
C CYS A 74 -19.72 6.01 -10.51
N GLU A 75 -19.03 5.04 -11.10
CA GLU A 75 -19.32 3.61 -11.06
C GLU A 75 -18.26 2.85 -10.27
N ILE A 76 -17.03 3.32 -10.33
CA ILE A 76 -15.88 2.74 -9.64
C ILE A 76 -15.39 3.79 -8.66
N LEU A 77 -15.33 3.43 -7.38
CA LEU A 77 -14.93 4.28 -6.27
C LEU A 77 -13.55 3.82 -5.78
N VAL A 78 -12.52 4.59 -6.08
CA VAL A 78 -11.12 4.28 -5.74
C VAL A 78 -10.77 4.98 -4.43
N LEU A 79 -10.55 4.20 -3.39
CA LEU A 79 -10.24 4.67 -2.03
C LEU A 79 -8.73 4.87 -1.90
N ALA A 80 -8.24 6.04 -2.30
CA ALA A 80 -6.82 6.44 -2.25
C ALA A 80 -6.49 7.16 -0.94
N LEU A 81 -6.89 6.58 0.18
CA LEU A 81 -6.90 7.17 1.51
C LEU A 81 -5.88 6.51 2.45
N PRO A 82 -5.37 7.23 3.46
CA PRO A 82 -4.62 6.62 4.55
C PRO A 82 -5.47 5.58 5.30
N SER A 83 -4.83 4.49 5.76
CA SER A 83 -5.51 3.42 6.51
C SER A 83 -6.18 3.91 7.82
N SER A 84 -5.76 5.06 8.34
CA SER A 84 -6.32 5.66 9.55
C SER A 84 -7.69 6.32 9.37
N VAL A 85 -8.05 6.70 8.14
CA VAL A 85 -9.29 7.46 7.86
C VAL A 85 -10.23 6.75 6.87
N ILE A 86 -9.77 5.70 6.21
CA ILE A 86 -10.52 5.04 5.13
C ILE A 86 -11.89 4.52 5.59
N LEU A 87 -11.97 3.96 6.79
CA LEU A 87 -13.21 3.40 7.32
C LEU A 87 -14.24 4.50 7.62
N GLU A 88 -13.81 5.65 8.12
CA GLU A 88 -14.68 6.81 8.33
C GLU A 88 -15.24 7.33 7.00
N VAL A 89 -14.42 7.35 5.96
CA VAL A 89 -14.88 7.75 4.62
C VAL A 89 -15.84 6.72 4.03
N VAL A 90 -15.63 5.42 4.26
CA VAL A 90 -16.59 4.38 3.87
C VAL A 90 -17.94 4.59 4.55
N ASP A 91 -17.95 4.94 5.84
CA ASP A 91 -19.22 5.25 6.55
C ASP A 91 -19.96 6.44 5.92
N LEU A 92 -19.24 7.45 5.43
CA LEU A 92 -19.85 8.58 4.70
C LEU A 92 -20.39 8.17 3.32
N LEU A 93 -19.81 7.15 2.68
CA LEU A 93 -20.29 6.66 1.38
C LEU A 93 -21.54 5.81 1.51
N ILE A 94 -21.66 4.99 2.56
CA ILE A 94 -22.72 3.97 2.74
C ILE A 94 -24.12 4.50 2.45
N PRO A 95 -24.57 5.68 2.95
CA PRO A 95 -25.93 6.17 2.73
C PRO A 95 -26.31 6.38 1.24
N ASN A 96 -25.29 6.57 0.38
CA ASN A 96 -25.48 6.89 -1.04
C ASN A 96 -24.93 5.80 -1.98
N LEU A 97 -24.43 4.69 -1.44
CA LEU A 97 -23.93 3.58 -2.26
C LEU A 97 -25.08 2.87 -2.98
N ARG A 98 -24.83 2.55 -4.24
CA ARG A 98 -25.69 1.66 -5.04
C ARG A 98 -25.07 0.27 -5.11
N PRO A 99 -25.85 -0.80 -5.22
CA PRO A 99 -25.32 -2.17 -5.35
C PRO A 99 -24.38 -2.39 -6.55
N SER A 100 -24.45 -1.48 -7.53
CA SER A 100 -23.59 -1.53 -8.73
C SER A 100 -22.23 -0.87 -8.55
N HIS A 101 -22.00 -0.11 -7.46
CA HIS A 101 -20.70 0.49 -7.21
C HIS A 101 -19.65 -0.59 -6.90
N LEU A 102 -18.47 -0.43 -7.49
CA LEU A 102 -17.27 -1.20 -7.19
C LEU A 102 -16.34 -0.33 -6.34
N LEU A 103 -15.93 -0.85 -5.19
CA LEU A 103 -14.94 -0.18 -4.34
C LEU A 103 -13.56 -0.76 -4.62
N VAL A 104 -12.58 0.11 -4.90
CA VAL A 104 -11.18 -0.29 -5.11
C VAL A 104 -10.35 0.29 -3.97
N ASP A 105 -9.90 -0.56 -3.08
CA ASP A 105 -9.06 -0.18 -1.94
C ASP A 105 -7.59 -0.13 -2.34
N LEU A 106 -6.93 0.98 -2.04
CA LEU A 106 -5.50 1.20 -2.28
C LEU A 106 -4.68 1.27 -0.98
N ALA A 107 -5.32 1.09 0.18
CA ALA A 107 -4.65 1.23 1.46
C ALA A 107 -3.58 0.14 1.64
N LYS A 108 -2.39 0.55 2.05
CA LYS A 108 -1.27 -0.35 2.36
C LYS A 108 -1.07 -0.43 3.87
N GLY A 109 -2.08 -0.87 4.58
CA GLY A 109 -2.04 -0.87 6.03
C GLY A 109 -2.95 -1.94 6.61
N VAL A 110 -3.13 -1.86 7.92
CA VAL A 110 -3.98 -2.77 8.67
C VAL A 110 -5.11 -1.99 9.33
N ALA A 111 -6.26 -2.63 9.45
CA ALA A 111 -7.39 -2.08 10.16
C ALA A 111 -7.07 -1.93 11.65
N PRO A 112 -7.70 -0.96 12.36
CA PRO A 112 -7.61 -0.86 13.81
C PRO A 112 -8.00 -2.17 14.49
N SER A 113 -7.35 -2.51 15.60
CA SER A 113 -7.65 -3.74 16.37
C SER A 113 -9.09 -3.80 16.89
N SER A 114 -9.73 -2.64 17.06
CA SER A 114 -11.15 -2.52 17.43
C SER A 114 -12.11 -3.09 16.41
N GLU A 115 -11.70 -3.13 15.14
CA GLU A 115 -12.55 -3.66 14.06
C GLU A 115 -12.68 -5.20 14.12
N GLY A 116 -11.78 -5.91 14.78
CA GLY A 116 -11.76 -7.38 14.81
C GLY A 116 -11.41 -8.00 13.44
N GLY A 117 -11.84 -9.24 13.21
CA GLY A 117 -11.65 -9.96 11.95
C GLY A 117 -10.19 -10.27 11.60
N SER A 118 -9.88 -10.29 10.30
CA SER A 118 -8.53 -10.55 9.78
C SER A 118 -7.54 -9.42 10.08
N GLY A 119 -8.03 -8.23 10.42
CA GLY A 119 -7.24 -7.00 10.55
C GLY A 119 -6.82 -6.42 9.21
N MET A 120 -7.39 -6.89 8.11
CA MET A 120 -7.22 -6.29 6.79
C MET A 120 -8.24 -5.19 6.57
N ILE A 121 -7.85 -4.16 5.81
CA ILE A 121 -8.73 -3.02 5.52
C ILE A 121 -9.93 -3.47 4.69
N SER A 122 -9.70 -4.30 3.66
CA SER A 122 -10.79 -4.81 2.81
C SER A 122 -11.84 -5.59 3.62
N ASP A 123 -11.42 -6.47 4.54
CA ASP A 123 -12.30 -7.21 5.43
C ASP A 123 -13.10 -6.28 6.36
N ALA A 124 -12.48 -5.22 6.88
CA ALA A 124 -13.16 -4.22 7.69
C ALA A 124 -14.19 -3.42 6.88
N ILE A 125 -13.86 -3.06 5.63
CA ILE A 125 -14.80 -2.41 4.71
C ILE A 125 -15.98 -3.33 4.40
N GLU A 126 -15.73 -4.59 4.04
CA GLU A 126 -16.78 -5.57 3.72
C GLU A 126 -17.74 -5.79 4.91
N ARG A 127 -17.21 -5.86 6.13
CA ARG A 127 -18.06 -5.97 7.34
C ARG A 127 -18.92 -4.74 7.55
N ARG A 128 -18.39 -3.53 7.42
CA ARG A 128 -19.20 -2.29 7.53
C ARG A 128 -20.30 -2.22 6.48
N LEU A 129 -19.99 -2.63 5.24
CA LEU A 129 -20.99 -2.74 4.19
C LEU A 129 -22.07 -3.76 4.55
N ALA A 130 -21.68 -4.94 5.03
CA ALA A 130 -22.61 -5.99 5.44
C ALA A 130 -23.51 -5.57 6.62
N ASP A 131 -22.95 -4.90 7.62
CA ASP A 131 -23.70 -4.34 8.76
C ASP A 131 -24.72 -3.29 8.33
N ALA A 132 -24.45 -2.57 7.24
CA ALA A 132 -25.38 -1.65 6.60
C ALA A 132 -26.34 -2.32 5.60
N GLY A 133 -26.33 -3.65 5.48
CA GLY A 133 -27.15 -4.41 4.54
C GLY A 133 -26.73 -4.32 3.09
N MET A 134 -25.47 -3.93 2.83
CA MET A 134 -24.91 -3.75 1.50
C MET A 134 -24.06 -4.97 1.10
N SER A 135 -23.96 -5.23 -0.21
CA SER A 135 -23.18 -6.35 -0.77
C SER A 135 -22.22 -5.90 -1.87
N ASN A 136 -21.76 -4.66 -1.78
CA ASN A 136 -20.79 -4.12 -2.74
C ASN A 136 -19.49 -4.91 -2.68
N GLN A 137 -18.90 -5.16 -3.85
CA GLN A 137 -17.61 -5.83 -3.94
C GLN A 137 -16.47 -4.88 -3.61
N VAL A 138 -15.55 -5.35 -2.78
CA VAL A 138 -14.30 -4.66 -2.47
C VAL A 138 -13.15 -5.33 -3.22
N VAL A 139 -12.36 -4.53 -3.90
CA VAL A 139 -11.23 -4.98 -4.72
C VAL A 139 -9.98 -4.32 -4.17
N VAL A 140 -8.96 -5.09 -3.85
CA VAL A 140 -7.68 -4.58 -3.38
C VAL A 140 -6.76 -4.32 -4.59
N MET A 141 -6.17 -3.13 -4.70
CA MET A 141 -5.16 -2.84 -5.71
C MET A 141 -3.82 -2.49 -5.05
N THR A 142 -2.79 -3.28 -5.31
CA THR A 142 -1.46 -3.11 -4.73
C THR A 142 -0.36 -3.55 -5.70
N GLY A 143 0.87 -3.05 -5.47
CA GLY A 143 2.03 -3.38 -6.32
C GLY A 143 3.12 -2.31 -6.27
N PRO A 144 4.15 -2.43 -7.11
CA PRO A 144 5.27 -1.49 -7.23
C PRO A 144 4.80 -0.19 -7.88
N THR A 145 4.27 0.74 -7.08
CA THR A 145 3.57 1.93 -7.56
C THR A 145 4.17 3.21 -6.96
N ILE A 146 5.25 3.70 -7.57
CA ILE A 146 5.83 5.00 -7.22
C ILE A 146 5.08 6.10 -7.99
N ALA A 147 4.27 6.90 -7.29
CA ALA A 147 3.35 7.86 -7.88
C ALA A 147 3.98 8.80 -8.94
N PRO A 148 5.14 9.44 -8.74
CA PRO A 148 5.78 10.24 -9.78
C PRO A 148 6.23 9.45 -11.02
N GLU A 149 6.48 8.15 -10.90
CA GLU A 149 6.83 7.31 -12.06
C GLU A 149 5.59 6.95 -12.86
N VAL A 150 4.52 6.56 -12.17
CA VAL A 150 3.21 6.33 -12.79
C VAL A 150 2.72 7.58 -13.51
N ALA A 151 2.82 8.76 -12.90
CA ALA A 151 2.44 10.03 -13.53
C ALA A 151 3.23 10.35 -14.81
N ARG A 152 4.51 9.92 -14.89
CA ARG A 152 5.34 10.04 -16.11
C ARG A 152 5.01 9.00 -17.18
N GLY A 153 4.15 8.02 -16.89
CA GLY A 153 3.83 6.93 -17.80
C GLY A 153 4.89 5.82 -17.83
N VAL A 154 5.69 5.66 -16.77
CA VAL A 154 6.57 4.49 -16.62
C VAL A 154 5.69 3.25 -16.48
N ILE A 155 6.00 2.20 -17.27
CA ILE A 155 5.23 0.95 -17.23
C ILE A 155 5.22 0.40 -15.82
N THR A 156 4.03 0.26 -15.28
CA THR A 156 3.78 -0.17 -13.91
C THR A 156 2.84 -1.36 -13.93
N ASN A 157 3.20 -2.43 -13.23
CA ASN A 157 2.32 -3.58 -13.04
C ASN A 157 1.82 -3.60 -11.59
N ALA A 158 0.50 -3.68 -11.42
CA ALA A 158 -0.13 -3.82 -10.11
C ALA A 158 -1.09 -5.01 -10.09
N LEU A 159 -1.32 -5.58 -8.91
CA LEU A 159 -2.29 -6.63 -8.67
C LEU A 159 -3.65 -6.00 -8.37
N VAL A 160 -4.71 -6.58 -8.92
CA VAL A 160 -6.10 -6.27 -8.59
C VAL A 160 -6.73 -7.56 -8.07
N ALA A 161 -7.01 -7.61 -6.77
CA ALA A 161 -7.44 -8.83 -6.10
C ALA A 161 -8.84 -8.70 -5.51
N CYS A 162 -9.67 -9.72 -5.72
CA CYS A 162 -11.00 -9.83 -5.14
C CYS A 162 -11.33 -11.31 -4.94
N HIS A 163 -12.10 -11.65 -3.92
CA HIS A 163 -12.58 -13.04 -3.71
C HIS A 163 -13.34 -13.55 -4.93
N ASP A 164 -14.13 -12.67 -5.56
CA ASP A 164 -14.71 -12.98 -6.89
C ASP A 164 -13.72 -12.58 -8.00
N THR A 165 -13.06 -13.57 -8.57
CA THR A 165 -12.09 -13.39 -9.67
C THR A 165 -12.70 -12.79 -10.93
N VAL A 166 -14.02 -12.92 -11.16
CA VAL A 166 -14.72 -12.27 -12.28
C VAL A 166 -14.76 -10.76 -12.07
N VAL A 167 -14.96 -10.32 -10.82
CA VAL A 167 -14.92 -8.89 -10.46
C VAL A 167 -13.51 -8.36 -10.61
N ALA A 168 -12.49 -9.06 -10.09
CA ALA A 168 -11.09 -8.66 -10.24
C ALA A 168 -10.71 -8.50 -11.72
N LYS A 169 -11.09 -9.45 -12.57
CA LYS A 169 -10.85 -9.39 -14.02
C LYS A 169 -11.55 -8.20 -14.67
N ARG A 170 -12.81 -7.95 -14.34
CA ARG A 170 -13.57 -6.80 -14.87
C ARG A 170 -12.95 -5.47 -14.48
N VAL A 171 -12.46 -5.33 -13.24
CA VAL A 171 -11.78 -4.11 -12.77
C VAL A 171 -10.45 -3.96 -13.50
N ALA A 172 -9.64 -5.03 -13.61
CA ALA A 172 -8.39 -5.02 -14.35
C ALA A 172 -8.60 -4.59 -15.81
N GLU A 173 -9.57 -5.16 -16.51
CA GLU A 173 -9.89 -4.82 -17.90
C GLU A 173 -10.37 -3.36 -18.08
N ARG A 174 -11.04 -2.79 -17.08
CA ARG A 174 -11.58 -1.43 -17.14
C ARG A 174 -10.59 -0.35 -16.76
N LEU A 175 -9.62 -0.65 -15.87
CA LEU A 175 -8.70 0.33 -15.31
C LEU A 175 -7.26 0.18 -15.81
N SER A 176 -6.92 -0.89 -16.54
CA SER A 176 -5.62 -1.00 -17.23
C SER A 176 -5.49 0.02 -18.35
N THR A 177 -4.29 0.56 -18.48
CA THR A 177 -3.90 1.45 -19.57
C THR A 177 -2.59 0.94 -20.19
N ASP A 178 -2.08 1.60 -21.23
CA ASP A 178 -0.80 1.22 -21.85
C ASP A 178 0.38 1.28 -20.87
N SER A 179 0.31 2.12 -19.83
CA SER A 179 1.38 2.26 -18.82
C SER A 179 1.03 1.68 -17.46
N LEU A 180 -0.25 1.43 -17.14
CA LEU A 180 -0.69 0.80 -15.91
C LEU A 180 -1.31 -0.56 -16.24
N ILE A 181 -0.54 -1.62 -16.06
CA ILE A 181 -0.96 -3.00 -16.32
C ILE A 181 -1.51 -3.60 -15.04
N LEU A 182 -2.80 -3.95 -15.04
CA LEU A 182 -3.45 -4.54 -13.87
C LEU A 182 -3.64 -6.04 -14.06
N THR A 183 -3.09 -6.83 -13.15
CA THR A 183 -3.17 -8.30 -13.14
C THR A 183 -4.25 -8.76 -12.17
N PRO A 184 -5.32 -9.43 -12.63
CA PRO A 184 -6.38 -9.89 -11.75
C PRO A 184 -5.94 -11.11 -10.91
N ALA A 185 -6.38 -11.17 -9.65
CA ALA A 185 -6.12 -12.27 -8.72
C ALA A 185 -7.31 -12.56 -7.81
N GLY A 186 -7.34 -13.76 -7.23
CA GLY A 186 -8.38 -14.23 -6.30
C GLY A 186 -7.99 -14.14 -4.82
N ASP A 187 -6.90 -13.44 -4.50
CA ASP A 187 -6.33 -13.41 -3.16
C ASP A 187 -6.16 -11.97 -2.63
N PRO A 188 -7.26 -11.31 -2.21
CA PRO A 188 -7.18 -9.98 -1.62
C PRO A 188 -6.42 -9.97 -0.29
N ILE A 189 -6.55 -11.05 0.51
CA ILE A 189 -5.84 -11.19 1.80
C ILE A 189 -4.33 -11.17 1.58
N GLY A 190 -3.81 -12.01 0.70
CA GLY A 190 -2.38 -12.03 0.39
C GLY A 190 -1.89 -10.72 -0.21
N ALA A 191 -2.70 -10.06 -1.03
CA ALA A 191 -2.38 -8.77 -1.61
C ALA A 191 -2.14 -7.69 -0.53
N GLU A 192 -3.01 -7.60 0.47
CA GLU A 192 -2.87 -6.65 1.60
C GLU A 192 -1.73 -7.06 2.55
N LEU A 193 -1.65 -8.35 2.91
CA LEU A 193 -0.60 -8.85 3.79
C LEU A 193 0.80 -8.55 3.24
N TRP A 194 1.05 -8.84 1.96
CA TRP A 194 2.31 -8.51 1.31
C TRP A 194 2.53 -7.01 1.22
N GLY A 195 1.50 -6.22 0.92
CA GLY A 195 1.55 -4.77 0.90
C GLY A 195 1.97 -4.14 2.24
N ALA A 196 1.63 -4.78 3.36
CA ALA A 196 2.06 -4.37 4.70
C ALA A 196 3.45 -4.95 5.07
N TYR A 197 3.67 -6.26 4.88
CA TYR A 197 4.87 -6.98 5.30
C TYR A 197 6.15 -6.49 4.62
N LYS A 198 6.09 -6.16 3.33
CA LYS A 198 7.25 -5.61 2.59
C LYS A 198 7.90 -4.41 3.27
N ASN A 199 7.11 -3.63 4.03
CA ASN A 199 7.61 -2.44 4.71
C ASN A 199 8.58 -2.79 5.85
N CYS A 200 8.41 -3.96 6.49
CA CYS A 200 9.35 -4.49 7.48
C CYS A 200 10.70 -4.82 6.82
N VAL A 201 10.64 -5.52 5.68
CA VAL A 201 11.86 -5.90 4.95
C VAL A 201 12.55 -4.66 4.37
N ALA A 202 11.79 -3.70 3.86
CA ALA A 202 12.35 -2.44 3.34
C ALA A 202 13.06 -1.63 4.43
N LEU A 203 12.50 -1.58 5.65
CA LEU A 203 13.13 -0.95 6.80
C LEU A 203 14.46 -1.65 7.12
N ALA A 204 14.46 -2.97 7.19
CA ALA A 204 15.68 -3.76 7.42
C ALA A 204 16.74 -3.56 6.32
N CYS A 205 16.35 -3.40 5.06
CA CYS A 205 17.25 -3.04 3.97
C CYS A 205 17.87 -1.64 4.17
N GLY A 206 17.07 -0.71 4.72
CA GLY A 206 17.56 0.64 5.08
C GLY A 206 18.65 0.59 6.15
N LEU A 207 18.53 -0.28 7.16
CA LEU A 207 19.60 -0.46 8.17
C LEU A 207 20.94 -0.77 7.51
N VAL A 208 20.94 -1.63 6.49
CA VAL A 208 22.14 -1.96 5.71
C VAL A 208 22.70 -0.74 4.98
N ASP A 209 21.82 0.12 4.46
CA ASP A 209 22.23 1.36 3.80
C ASP A 209 22.88 2.35 4.78
N GLY A 210 22.39 2.44 6.02
CA GLY A 210 23.00 3.25 7.07
C GLY A 210 24.38 2.74 7.54
N LEU A 211 24.66 1.46 7.33
CA LEU A 211 25.94 0.81 7.70
C LEU A 211 26.97 0.78 6.55
N LYS A 212 26.82 1.58 5.49
CA LYS A 212 27.70 1.54 4.30
C LYS A 212 29.19 1.71 4.60
N GLU A 213 29.52 2.53 5.58
CA GLU A 213 30.91 2.81 5.96
C GLU A 213 31.55 1.69 6.79
N THR A 214 30.76 0.68 7.20
CA THR A 214 31.22 -0.43 8.06
C THR A 214 30.99 -1.79 7.40
N ILE A 215 29.85 -2.43 7.67
CA ILE A 215 29.52 -3.77 7.18
C ILE A 215 28.45 -3.77 6.08
N GLY A 216 27.87 -2.61 5.80
CA GLY A 216 26.79 -2.46 4.81
C GLY A 216 27.27 -2.72 3.38
N GLY A 217 26.36 -3.21 2.53
CA GLY A 217 26.65 -3.46 1.12
C GLY A 217 25.56 -4.28 0.44
N ASP A 218 25.67 -4.38 -0.90
CA ASP A 218 24.63 -5.02 -1.73
C ASP A 218 24.43 -6.50 -1.41
N ASN A 219 25.52 -7.23 -1.10
CA ASN A 219 25.43 -8.64 -0.71
C ASN A 219 24.65 -8.82 0.60
N LEU A 220 24.90 -7.96 1.58
CA LEU A 220 24.19 -7.99 2.86
C LEU A 220 22.73 -7.60 2.67
N LYS A 221 22.45 -6.61 1.82
CA LYS A 221 21.08 -6.23 1.46
C LYS A 221 20.33 -7.38 0.77
N ALA A 222 20.99 -8.10 -0.14
CA ALA A 222 20.41 -9.28 -0.79
C ALA A 222 20.09 -10.39 0.24
N ALA A 223 20.99 -10.65 1.20
CA ALA A 223 20.72 -11.59 2.29
C ALA A 223 19.54 -11.15 3.17
N MET A 224 19.42 -9.85 3.44
CA MET A 224 18.32 -9.28 4.19
C MET A 224 16.97 -9.47 3.48
N VAL A 225 16.91 -9.17 2.17
CA VAL A 225 15.72 -9.43 1.33
C VAL A 225 15.37 -10.91 1.34
N LEU A 226 16.35 -11.79 1.13
CA LEU A 226 16.12 -13.23 1.09
C LEU A 226 15.54 -13.76 2.41
N SER A 227 16.14 -13.38 3.54
CA SER A 227 15.68 -13.82 4.87
C SER A 227 14.28 -13.31 5.19
N GLY A 228 14.03 -12.00 5.02
CA GLY A 228 12.71 -11.42 5.29
C GLY A 228 11.63 -11.95 4.35
N TYR A 229 11.95 -12.10 3.04
CA TYR A 229 10.98 -12.62 2.08
C TYR A 229 10.64 -14.10 2.35
N SER A 230 11.63 -14.93 2.69
CA SER A 230 11.40 -16.35 3.02
C SER A 230 10.55 -16.52 4.27
N GLU A 231 10.80 -15.72 5.32
CA GLU A 231 9.94 -15.70 6.52
C GLU A 231 8.53 -15.24 6.17
N GLY A 232 8.40 -14.20 5.35
CA GLY A 232 7.10 -13.69 4.88
C GLY A 232 6.29 -14.74 4.12
N LEU A 233 6.91 -15.51 3.21
CA LEU A 233 6.21 -16.58 2.47
C LEU A 233 5.53 -17.58 3.41
N VAL A 234 6.17 -17.90 4.53
CA VAL A 234 5.64 -18.86 5.50
C VAL A 234 4.58 -18.20 6.36
N LEU A 235 4.93 -17.11 7.04
CA LEU A 235 4.04 -16.42 7.96
C LEU A 235 2.73 -15.99 7.27
N LEU A 236 2.84 -15.34 6.12
CA LEU A 236 1.66 -14.86 5.41
C LEU A 236 0.83 -15.99 4.81
N GLY A 237 1.48 -17.10 4.39
CA GLY A 237 0.78 -18.32 3.98
C GLY A 237 -0.07 -18.90 5.10
N GLU A 238 0.44 -18.96 6.33
CA GLU A 238 -0.32 -19.39 7.51
C GLU A 238 -1.43 -18.41 7.90
N MET A 239 -1.28 -17.13 7.54
CA MET A 239 -2.32 -16.12 7.69
C MET A 239 -3.36 -16.13 6.56
N GLY A 240 -3.27 -17.07 5.61
CA GLY A 240 -4.25 -17.29 4.55
C GLY A 240 -3.89 -16.70 3.19
N ALA A 241 -2.70 -16.14 3.00
CA ALA A 241 -2.23 -15.68 1.69
C ALA A 241 -1.93 -16.86 0.75
N ASP A 242 -2.36 -16.76 -0.51
CA ASP A 242 -1.87 -17.68 -1.56
C ASP A 242 -0.35 -17.44 -1.78
N PRO A 243 0.49 -18.47 -1.65
CA PRO A 243 1.93 -18.34 -1.91
C PRO A 243 2.27 -17.72 -3.28
N LYS A 244 1.41 -17.90 -4.29
CA LYS A 244 1.59 -17.30 -5.62
C LYS A 244 1.55 -15.78 -5.60
N THR A 245 0.78 -15.18 -4.69
CA THR A 245 0.71 -13.72 -4.53
C THR A 245 2.06 -13.14 -4.14
N GLY A 246 2.84 -13.87 -3.33
CA GLY A 246 4.21 -13.49 -2.96
C GLY A 246 5.15 -13.34 -4.17
N PHE A 247 5.00 -14.18 -5.19
CA PHE A 247 5.81 -14.13 -6.41
C PHE A 247 5.31 -13.12 -7.46
N GLY A 248 4.23 -12.42 -7.17
CA GLY A 248 3.60 -11.44 -8.04
C GLY A 248 3.94 -9.98 -7.73
N PRO A 249 3.20 -9.05 -8.36
CA PRO A 249 3.38 -7.61 -8.16
C PRO A 249 3.21 -7.17 -6.69
N ALA A 250 2.27 -7.76 -5.95
CA ALA A 250 2.01 -7.42 -4.55
C ALA A 250 3.14 -7.88 -3.59
N GLY A 251 3.79 -8.99 -3.90
CA GLY A 251 4.88 -9.57 -3.11
C GLY A 251 6.24 -9.03 -3.54
N ILE A 252 7.01 -9.89 -4.26
CA ILE A 252 8.41 -9.58 -4.63
C ILE A 252 8.54 -8.31 -5.46
N GLY A 253 7.57 -7.98 -6.31
CA GLY A 253 7.60 -6.77 -7.14
C GLY A 253 7.59 -5.50 -6.29
N ASP A 254 6.62 -5.36 -5.38
CA ASP A 254 6.49 -4.20 -4.50
C ASP A 254 7.60 -4.18 -3.43
N LEU A 255 8.04 -5.35 -2.95
CA LEU A 255 9.19 -5.46 -2.06
C LEU A 255 10.46 -4.92 -2.72
N TYR A 256 10.77 -5.34 -3.96
CA TYR A 256 11.96 -4.88 -4.68
C TYR A 256 12.01 -3.35 -4.75
N VAL A 257 10.91 -2.73 -5.23
CA VAL A 257 10.84 -1.28 -5.37
C VAL A 257 10.95 -0.58 -4.01
N THR A 258 10.29 -1.12 -2.97
CA THR A 258 10.27 -0.49 -1.64
C THR A 258 11.63 -0.62 -0.93
N ALA A 259 12.35 -1.72 -1.11
CA ALA A 259 13.66 -1.97 -0.51
C ALA A 259 14.81 -1.21 -1.22
N THR A 260 14.66 -0.88 -2.51
CA THR A 260 15.74 -0.28 -3.30
C THR A 260 15.53 1.19 -3.64
N SER A 261 14.28 1.67 -3.66
CA SER A 261 14.00 3.06 -4.02
C SER A 261 14.43 4.05 -2.93
N PRO A 262 15.15 5.13 -3.30
CA PRO A 262 15.47 6.21 -2.36
C PRO A 262 14.23 7.01 -1.90
N ARG A 263 13.07 6.78 -2.53
CA ARG A 263 11.78 7.39 -2.16
C ARG A 263 11.00 6.57 -1.14
N SER A 264 11.51 5.42 -0.73
CA SER A 264 10.85 4.56 0.27
C SER A 264 11.06 5.13 1.67
N ARG A 265 9.99 5.59 2.30
CA ARG A 265 10.00 6.10 3.68
C ARG A 265 10.50 5.07 4.69
N ASN A 266 10.11 3.81 4.52
CA ASN A 266 10.55 2.74 5.42
C ASN A 266 12.05 2.46 5.26
N ARG A 267 12.57 2.46 4.02
CA ARG A 267 13.99 2.35 3.76
C ARG A 267 14.75 3.54 4.35
N THR A 268 14.27 4.77 4.17
CA THR A 268 14.88 5.99 4.75
C THR A 268 14.93 5.92 6.27
N LEU A 269 13.83 5.51 6.93
CA LEU A 269 13.85 5.29 8.37
C LEU A 269 14.93 4.28 8.77
N GLY A 270 15.01 3.15 8.07
CA GLY A 270 16.06 2.16 8.31
C GLY A 270 17.47 2.72 8.14
N GLU A 271 17.70 3.56 7.12
CA GLU A 271 18.99 4.22 6.87
C GLU A 271 19.38 5.16 8.03
N MET A 272 18.43 5.92 8.58
CA MET A 272 18.66 6.77 9.75
C MET A 272 19.01 5.94 11.00
N LEU A 273 18.26 4.88 11.27
CA LEU A 273 18.56 3.95 12.38
C LEU A 273 19.92 3.26 12.18
N GLY A 274 20.23 2.82 10.96
CA GLY A 274 21.50 2.22 10.59
C GLY A 274 22.69 3.15 10.78
N SER A 275 22.48 4.47 10.63
CA SER A 275 23.50 5.50 10.85
C SER A 275 23.67 5.86 12.34
N GLY A 276 22.94 5.20 13.26
CA GLY A 276 23.07 5.40 14.71
C GLY A 276 22.04 6.33 15.35
N MET A 277 21.03 6.81 14.60
CA MET A 277 19.92 7.57 15.15
C MET A 277 18.98 6.61 15.91
N ASN A 278 18.39 7.04 17.03
CA ASN A 278 17.37 6.25 17.69
C ASN A 278 16.00 6.40 17.00
N LEU A 279 15.04 5.52 17.32
CA LEU A 279 13.74 5.49 16.64
C LEU A 279 12.94 6.78 16.83
N GLU A 280 12.94 7.36 18.02
CA GLU A 280 12.19 8.57 18.35
C GLU A 280 12.70 9.77 17.55
N GLU A 281 14.02 10.00 17.57
CA GLU A 281 14.70 11.04 16.78
C GLU A 281 14.44 10.89 15.28
N ALA A 282 14.55 9.66 14.75
CA ALA A 282 14.33 9.39 13.33
C ALA A 282 12.89 9.65 12.89
N LEU A 283 11.89 9.30 13.72
CA LEU A 283 10.48 9.56 13.43
C LEU A 283 10.15 11.06 13.50
N GLU A 284 10.74 11.80 14.44
CA GLU A 284 10.59 13.26 14.54
C GLU A 284 11.17 13.96 13.30
N GLU A 285 12.37 13.58 12.86
CA GLU A 285 13.00 14.18 11.68
C GLU A 285 12.23 13.89 10.39
N MET A 286 11.64 12.72 10.27
CA MET A 286 10.86 12.35 9.08
C MET A 286 9.56 13.14 8.92
N HIS A 287 8.99 13.71 9.99
CA HIS A 287 7.65 14.33 10.01
C HIS A 287 6.53 13.48 9.39
N MET A 288 6.72 12.16 9.29
CA MET A 288 5.83 11.25 8.57
C MET A 288 5.76 9.90 9.28
N VAL A 289 4.60 9.24 9.15
CA VAL A 289 4.41 7.88 9.69
C VAL A 289 5.17 6.87 8.83
N ALA A 290 6.05 6.10 9.45
CA ALA A 290 6.69 4.93 8.84
C ALA A 290 5.85 3.68 9.13
N GLU A 291 5.18 3.18 8.11
CA GLU A 291 4.29 2.02 8.22
C GLU A 291 5.03 0.73 8.65
N GLY A 292 6.34 0.63 8.37
CA GLY A 292 7.16 -0.53 8.70
C GLY A 292 7.25 -0.82 10.20
N VAL A 293 7.29 0.20 11.06
CA VAL A 293 7.31 0.03 12.51
C VAL A 293 5.98 -0.58 12.99
N ARG A 294 4.86 -0.01 12.54
CA ARG A 294 3.52 -0.52 12.88
C ARG A 294 3.30 -1.94 12.33
N ALA A 295 3.72 -2.20 11.10
CA ALA A 295 3.63 -3.51 10.47
C ALA A 295 4.45 -4.55 11.25
N THR A 296 5.69 -4.24 11.63
CA THR A 296 6.53 -5.15 12.42
C THR A 296 5.84 -5.56 13.72
N ARG A 297 5.32 -4.61 14.48
CA ARG A 297 4.61 -4.89 15.74
C ARG A 297 3.35 -5.74 15.52
N MET A 298 2.58 -5.44 14.48
CA MET A 298 1.38 -6.20 14.13
C MET A 298 1.71 -7.65 13.75
N PHE A 299 2.72 -7.86 12.90
CA PHE A 299 3.10 -9.21 12.49
C PHE A 299 3.72 -10.03 13.64
N LEU A 300 4.44 -9.39 14.58
CA LEU A 300 4.93 -10.02 15.79
C LEU A 300 3.78 -10.50 16.68
N ASP A 301 2.83 -9.63 17.01
CA ASP A 301 1.66 -9.99 17.82
C ASP A 301 0.89 -11.18 17.20
N ARG A 302 0.73 -11.19 15.88
CA ARG A 302 0.06 -12.28 15.19
C ARG A 302 0.86 -13.57 15.19
N SER A 303 2.17 -13.50 14.90
CA SER A 303 3.03 -14.67 14.93
C SER A 303 3.08 -15.32 16.31
N GLU A 304 3.10 -14.52 17.39
CA GLU A 304 3.05 -15.01 18.76
C GLU A 304 1.73 -15.73 19.08
N ARG A 305 0.59 -15.14 18.69
CA ARG A 305 -0.73 -15.77 18.87
C ARG A 305 -0.88 -17.08 18.10
N MET A 306 -0.22 -17.20 16.96
CA MET A 306 -0.19 -18.42 16.15
C MET A 306 0.86 -19.43 16.62
N GLY A 307 1.73 -19.07 17.57
CA GLY A 307 2.85 -19.91 18.03
C GLY A 307 3.93 -20.08 16.96
N HIS A 308 4.02 -19.13 16.00
CA HIS A 308 4.95 -19.20 14.88
C HIS A 308 6.26 -18.48 15.19
N ARG A 309 7.40 -19.10 14.82
CA ARG A 309 8.72 -18.48 14.96
C ARG A 309 9.02 -17.55 13.81
N THR A 310 9.35 -16.31 14.13
CA THR A 310 9.69 -15.25 13.16
C THR A 310 11.03 -14.61 13.52
N PRO A 311 12.17 -15.31 13.31
CA PRO A 311 13.47 -14.82 13.74
C PRO A 311 13.88 -13.50 13.09
N PHE A 312 13.50 -13.24 11.84
CA PHE A 312 13.73 -11.96 11.16
C PHE A 312 12.92 -10.82 11.82
N LEU A 313 11.62 -10.98 11.91
CA LEU A 313 10.73 -9.96 12.53
C LEU A 313 11.03 -9.76 14.01
N SER A 314 11.27 -10.83 14.77
CA SER A 314 11.60 -10.73 16.22
C SER A 314 12.89 -9.95 16.44
N THR A 315 13.90 -10.15 15.58
CA THR A 315 15.15 -9.38 15.66
C THR A 315 14.92 -7.91 15.28
N LEU A 316 14.11 -7.66 14.24
CA LEU A 316 13.75 -6.29 13.85
C LEU A 316 12.95 -5.59 14.97
N GLY A 317 12.02 -6.28 15.62
CA GLY A 317 11.26 -5.75 16.75
C GLY A 317 12.16 -5.36 17.94
N SER A 318 13.04 -6.26 18.38
CA SER A 318 14.02 -5.97 19.45
C SER A 318 14.93 -4.78 19.13
N LEU A 319 15.29 -4.59 17.86
CA LEU A 319 16.03 -3.39 17.45
C LEU A 319 15.18 -2.12 17.57
N LEU A 320 13.92 -2.16 17.11
CA LEU A 320 13.01 -1.01 17.18
C LEU A 320 12.67 -0.62 18.62
N ASP A 321 12.71 -1.58 19.53
CA ASP A 321 12.50 -1.36 20.97
C ASP A 321 13.80 -0.97 21.72
N GLY A 322 14.94 -0.87 20.99
CA GLY A 322 16.23 -0.44 21.55
C GLY A 322 16.93 -1.50 22.41
N GLU A 323 16.52 -2.76 22.31
CA GLU A 323 17.06 -3.86 23.11
C GLU A 323 18.41 -4.38 22.60
N ILE A 324 18.68 -4.20 21.33
CA ILE A 324 19.88 -4.74 20.65
C ILE A 324 20.50 -3.71 19.70
N GLU A 325 21.81 -3.80 19.52
CA GLU A 325 22.57 -2.93 18.62
C GLU A 325 22.32 -3.25 17.15
N VAL A 326 22.38 -2.21 16.29
CA VAL A 326 22.06 -2.29 14.85
C VAL A 326 22.91 -3.33 14.13
N GLU A 327 24.22 -3.34 14.35
CA GLU A 327 25.14 -4.28 13.68
C GLU A 327 24.82 -5.73 14.05
N TYR A 328 24.53 -5.98 15.33
CA TYR A 328 24.13 -7.31 15.79
C TYR A 328 22.78 -7.73 15.16
N ALA A 329 21.81 -6.84 15.13
CA ALA A 329 20.50 -7.09 14.54
C ALA A 329 20.61 -7.46 13.05
N VAL A 330 21.36 -6.68 12.29
CA VAL A 330 21.54 -6.90 10.84
C VAL A 330 22.23 -8.25 10.56
N ARG A 331 23.29 -8.60 11.30
CA ARG A 331 23.95 -9.91 11.18
C ARG A 331 23.01 -11.06 11.48
N ARG A 332 22.19 -10.94 12.53
CA ARG A 332 21.23 -11.95 12.95
C ARG A 332 20.10 -12.11 11.94
N MET A 333 19.53 -11.03 11.44
CA MET A 333 18.48 -11.07 10.41
C MET A 333 18.99 -11.68 9.11
N ALA A 334 20.18 -11.28 8.63
CA ALA A 334 20.76 -11.84 7.40
C ALA A 334 21.07 -13.34 7.50
N GLY A 335 21.38 -13.83 8.70
CA GLY A 335 21.63 -15.25 8.98
C GLY A 335 20.37 -16.07 9.29
N SER A 336 19.20 -15.50 9.29
CA SER A 336 17.94 -16.17 9.63
C SER A 336 17.31 -16.97 8.49
N TYR A 337 17.89 -16.92 7.29
CA TYR A 337 17.41 -17.69 6.15
C TYR A 337 17.55 -19.20 6.41
N GLU A 338 16.42 -19.91 6.33
CA GLU A 338 16.37 -21.38 6.37
C GLU A 338 15.90 -21.87 4.99
N PRO A 339 16.72 -22.61 4.22
CA PRO A 339 16.30 -23.20 2.95
C PRO A 339 15.22 -24.26 3.23
N ARG A 340 14.17 -24.23 2.44
CA ARG A 340 13.02 -25.15 2.54
C ARG A 340 12.83 -25.96 1.28
#